data_5240dc502dcc791ceb2d63fcc82ba712
#
_entry.id   5240dc502dcc791ceb2d63fcc82ba712
#
_cell.length_a   1.000
_cell.length_b   1.000
_cell.length_c   1.000
_cell.angle_alpha   90.00
_cell.angle_beta   90.00
_cell.angle_gamma   90.00
#
_symmetry.space_group_name_H-M   'P 1'
#
loop_
_entity.id
_entity.type
_entity.pdbx_description
1 polymer ?
#
loop_
_entity_poly.entity_id
_entity_poly.type
_entity_poly.pdbx_seq_one_letter_code
_entity_poly.pdbx_strand_id
1 'polypeptide(L)'
;MSVEFIAPYNSPQKTPENLSLESTLKDLAVFNFQVESSSLAKDVARLFQAHPLLPGVILTVNGEFLGMISRRRFMERMSRPYGVDIFADRPIKALYQIDQTELLILPGIALIVMAAQRAVQRPPELLYEPIVVQLEPQVYRLLDVHQVLVALSQIHQQATWYISELYYNLSVTQSELEAANFQLKAANSELYRLANSDGLTQVANRHCFNEYLQKEWQQLGEAEAELSLILCDIDFFKTYNDTYGHQAGDACLQQVAKTIVEAVNYAAGEVSEETMVARYGGEEFAVILPRIAPDLAVSIAEEIRVWVKKLEIENIKSPVSCWVTLSLGVATTVARPETSKKDLIAAADRSLYQAKDAGRDRVILDAIKLDK
;
A
#
# COMPACT_ATOMS: atom_id res chain seq x y z
N MET A 1 19.35 -45.76 54.72
CA MET A 1 18.19 -45.58 53.83
C MET A 1 18.69 -45.06 52.49
N SER A 2 18.37 -45.82 51.46
CA SER A 2 18.88 -45.57 50.07
C SER A 2 18.26 -44.28 49.53
N VAL A 3 19.10 -43.36 49.12
CA VAL A 3 18.67 -42.26 48.21
C VAL A 3 18.28 -42.94 46.90
N GLU A 4 17.00 -43.00 46.56
CA GLU A 4 16.55 -43.53 45.28
C GLU A 4 17.02 -42.55 44.16
N PHE A 5 18.03 -42.99 43.46
CA PHE A 5 18.49 -42.29 42.25
C PHE A 5 17.56 -42.60 41.10
N ILE A 6 16.52 -41.81 40.92
CA ILE A 6 15.76 -41.75 39.68
C ILE A 6 16.63 -41.00 38.65
N ALA A 7 16.69 -41.47 37.40
CA ALA A 7 17.56 -40.97 36.36
C ALA A 7 17.69 -39.43 36.35
N PRO A 8 18.91 -38.90 36.36
CA PRO A 8 19.17 -37.53 36.74
C PRO A 8 18.73 -36.46 35.70
N TYR A 9 18.18 -36.87 34.56
CA TYR A 9 17.95 -35.92 33.46
C TYR A 9 16.81 -36.36 32.56
N ASN A 10 15.77 -35.54 32.42
CA ASN A 10 14.89 -35.62 31.27
C ASN A 10 15.56 -34.89 30.13
N SER A 11 15.83 -35.60 29.02
CA SER A 11 16.28 -34.97 27.79
C SER A 11 15.30 -33.87 27.39
N PRO A 12 15.77 -32.68 26.96
CA PRO A 12 14.88 -31.61 26.50
C PRO A 12 14.03 -32.16 25.35
N GLN A 13 12.77 -31.81 25.34
CA GLN A 13 11.83 -32.24 24.28
C GLN A 13 12.13 -31.59 22.93
N LYS A 14 12.85 -30.43 22.95
CA LYS A 14 13.34 -29.72 21.78
C LYS A 14 14.85 -29.46 21.89
N THR A 15 15.54 -29.51 20.77
CA THR A 15 16.92 -29.00 20.71
C THR A 15 16.90 -27.47 20.84
N PRO A 16 17.97 -26.86 21.38
CA PRO A 16 18.07 -25.40 21.50
C PRO A 16 17.79 -24.65 20.20
N GLU A 17 18.08 -25.27 19.05
CA GLU A 17 17.90 -24.69 17.72
C GLU A 17 16.40 -24.59 17.29
N ASN A 18 15.50 -25.30 17.99
CA ASN A 18 14.07 -25.37 17.63
C ASN A 18 13.15 -24.64 18.63
N LEU A 19 13.70 -23.77 19.49
CA LEU A 19 12.90 -22.97 20.40
C LEU A 19 12.23 -21.80 19.64
N SER A 20 10.97 -21.51 20.01
CA SER A 20 10.15 -20.44 19.44
C SER A 20 9.45 -19.64 20.54
N LEU A 21 8.74 -18.57 20.18
CA LEU A 21 7.94 -17.77 21.09
C LEU A 21 6.86 -18.59 21.83
N GLU A 22 6.44 -19.72 21.26
CA GLU A 22 5.44 -20.64 21.84
C GLU A 22 6.08 -21.74 22.71
N SER A 23 7.41 -21.78 22.80
CA SER A 23 8.10 -22.80 23.59
C SER A 23 7.87 -22.60 25.09
N THR A 24 7.69 -23.72 25.78
CA THR A 24 7.34 -23.81 27.21
C THR A 24 8.48 -24.33 28.05
N LEU A 25 8.33 -24.28 29.37
CA LEU A 25 9.34 -24.80 30.30
C LEU A 25 9.55 -26.33 30.17
N LYS A 26 8.57 -27.08 29.64
CA LYS A 26 8.70 -28.50 29.34
C LYS A 26 9.71 -28.78 28.21
N ASP A 27 9.95 -27.79 27.37
CA ASP A 27 10.90 -27.92 26.25
C ASP A 27 12.36 -27.76 26.71
N LEU A 28 12.58 -27.30 27.96
CA LEU A 28 13.91 -27.11 28.55
C LEU A 28 14.36 -28.34 29.39
N ALA A 29 15.66 -28.47 29.57
CA ALA A 29 16.23 -29.48 30.43
C ALA A 29 15.97 -29.17 31.91
N VAL A 30 15.31 -30.04 32.59
CA VAL A 30 14.94 -29.90 34.02
C VAL A 30 15.63 -30.95 34.88
N PHE A 31 16.01 -30.57 36.12
CA PHE A 31 16.67 -31.46 37.06
C PHE A 31 15.67 -32.17 37.94
N ASN A 32 15.80 -33.49 38.07
CA ASN A 32 14.99 -34.35 38.93
C ASN A 32 15.77 -34.84 40.14
N PHE A 33 16.04 -33.96 41.10
CA PHE A 33 16.73 -34.31 42.30
C PHE A 33 15.85 -33.97 43.52
N GLN A 34 15.39 -35.01 44.22
CA GLN A 34 14.56 -34.90 45.40
C GLN A 34 15.30 -35.52 46.59
N VAL A 35 15.15 -34.93 47.73
CA VAL A 35 15.79 -35.34 48.97
C VAL A 35 14.74 -35.30 50.08
N GLU A 36 14.62 -36.38 50.82
CA GLU A 36 13.74 -36.38 51.99
C GLU A 36 14.26 -35.41 53.03
N SER A 37 13.41 -34.62 53.63
CA SER A 37 13.75 -33.53 54.54
C SER A 37 14.44 -34.01 55.82
N SER A 38 14.35 -35.32 56.16
CA SER A 38 15.07 -36.00 57.22
C SER A 38 16.51 -36.41 56.87
N SER A 39 16.90 -36.33 55.59
CA SER A 39 18.27 -36.64 55.14
C SER A 39 19.28 -35.68 55.76
N LEU A 40 20.51 -36.16 56.03
CA LEU A 40 21.53 -35.34 56.65
C LEU A 40 22.10 -34.32 55.66
N ALA A 41 22.43 -33.12 56.10
CA ALA A 41 23.00 -32.09 55.25
C ALA A 41 24.34 -32.51 54.60
N LYS A 42 25.17 -33.35 55.26
CA LYS A 42 26.38 -33.91 54.66
C LYS A 42 26.13 -34.78 53.46
N ASP A 43 24.97 -35.49 53.39
CA ASP A 43 24.61 -36.31 52.22
C ASP A 43 24.19 -35.43 51.05
N VAL A 44 23.50 -34.33 51.32
CA VAL A 44 23.21 -33.30 50.32
C VAL A 44 24.49 -32.65 49.80
N ALA A 45 25.48 -32.39 50.72
CA ALA A 45 26.80 -31.87 50.29
C ALA A 45 27.51 -32.84 49.31
N ARG A 46 27.48 -34.14 49.62
CA ARG A 46 28.06 -35.15 48.71
C ARG A 46 27.31 -35.20 47.36
N LEU A 47 25.98 -35.04 47.37
CA LEU A 47 25.19 -34.97 46.16
C LEU A 47 25.60 -33.76 45.27
N PHE A 48 25.79 -32.59 45.87
CA PHE A 48 26.27 -31.41 45.16
C PHE A 48 27.70 -31.56 44.62
N GLN A 49 28.58 -32.30 45.35
CA GLN A 49 29.91 -32.62 44.87
C GLN A 49 29.89 -33.56 43.68
N ALA A 50 29.04 -34.60 43.74
CA ALA A 50 28.87 -35.56 42.65
C ALA A 50 28.25 -34.95 41.37
N HIS A 51 27.39 -33.89 41.53
CA HIS A 51 26.69 -33.22 40.45
C HIS A 51 26.97 -31.70 40.47
N PRO A 52 28.10 -31.26 39.90
CA PRO A 52 28.53 -29.86 39.95
C PRO A 52 27.54 -28.86 39.29
N LEU A 53 26.77 -29.28 38.31
CA LEU A 53 25.81 -28.45 37.58
C LEU A 53 24.41 -28.42 38.24
N LEU A 54 24.19 -29.19 39.31
CA LEU A 54 22.91 -29.24 39.97
C LEU A 54 22.63 -27.89 40.70
N PRO A 55 21.56 -27.17 40.29
CA PRO A 55 21.28 -25.84 40.80
C PRO A 55 20.70 -25.83 42.22
N GLY A 56 20.15 -26.98 42.66
CA GLY A 56 19.50 -27.14 43.94
C GLY A 56 18.90 -28.53 44.11
N VAL A 57 18.24 -28.75 45.24
CA VAL A 57 17.48 -29.97 45.52
C VAL A 57 16.07 -29.64 45.97
N ILE A 58 15.11 -30.43 45.52
CA ILE A 58 13.71 -30.39 46.00
C ILE A 58 13.70 -31.16 47.33
N LEU A 59 13.07 -30.57 48.34
CA LEU A 59 12.82 -31.21 49.60
C LEU A 59 11.44 -31.80 49.68
N THR A 60 11.36 -33.02 50.16
CA THR A 60 10.11 -33.74 50.36
C THR A 60 9.88 -34.19 51.83
N VAL A 61 8.62 -34.36 52.20
CA VAL A 61 8.20 -34.97 53.47
C VAL A 61 7.23 -36.10 53.07
N ASN A 62 7.64 -37.34 53.34
CA ASN A 62 6.86 -38.54 52.93
C ASN A 62 6.49 -38.53 51.41
N GLY A 63 7.40 -37.99 50.58
CA GLY A 63 7.20 -37.84 49.15
C GLY A 63 6.43 -36.60 48.69
N GLU A 64 5.84 -35.84 49.60
CA GLU A 64 5.15 -34.60 49.29
C GLU A 64 6.14 -33.42 49.23
N PHE A 65 5.90 -32.45 48.33
CA PHE A 65 6.74 -31.27 48.13
C PHE A 65 6.70 -30.39 49.37
N LEU A 66 7.85 -30.16 49.95
CA LEU A 66 8.08 -29.23 51.09
C LEU A 66 8.63 -27.89 50.62
N GLY A 67 9.57 -27.90 49.68
CA GLY A 67 10.27 -26.74 49.23
C GLY A 67 11.51 -27.08 48.41
N MET A 68 12.46 -26.12 48.37
CA MET A 68 13.73 -26.25 47.62
C MET A 68 14.86 -25.56 48.36
N ILE A 69 16.04 -26.15 48.30
CA ILE A 69 17.27 -25.47 48.71
C ILE A 69 18.19 -25.36 47.48
N SER A 70 18.56 -24.13 47.11
CA SER A 70 19.54 -23.91 46.07
C SER A 70 20.95 -24.31 46.53
N ARG A 71 21.76 -24.78 45.56
CA ARG A 71 23.17 -25.04 45.80
C ARG A 71 23.90 -23.83 46.38
N ARG A 72 23.63 -22.63 45.83
CA ARG A 72 24.23 -21.38 46.27
C ARG A 72 23.99 -21.13 47.76
N ARG A 73 22.75 -21.22 48.21
CA ARG A 73 22.36 -20.99 49.60
C ARG A 73 22.89 -22.07 50.53
N PHE A 74 22.79 -23.33 50.09
CA PHE A 74 23.37 -24.43 50.81
C PHE A 74 24.87 -24.21 51.07
N MET A 75 25.67 -23.90 50.03
CA MET A 75 27.10 -23.66 50.14
C MET A 75 27.39 -22.42 50.96
N GLU A 76 26.63 -21.34 50.81
CA GLU A 76 26.77 -20.14 51.65
C GLU A 76 26.60 -20.43 53.12
N ARG A 77 25.64 -21.26 53.50
CA ARG A 77 25.41 -21.64 54.89
C ARG A 77 26.49 -22.58 55.43
N MET A 78 26.89 -23.57 54.65
CA MET A 78 27.92 -24.52 55.03
C MET A 78 29.30 -23.86 55.14
N SER A 79 29.59 -22.79 54.43
CA SER A 79 30.86 -22.06 54.47
C SER A 79 30.98 -21.03 55.59
N ARG A 80 29.92 -20.73 56.32
CA ARG A 80 29.98 -19.84 57.48
C ARG A 80 30.80 -20.47 58.59
N PRO A 81 31.43 -19.67 59.47
CA PRO A 81 32.12 -20.18 60.66
C PRO A 81 31.22 -21.13 61.44
N TYR A 82 31.74 -22.34 61.72
CA TYR A 82 31.00 -23.43 62.35
C TYR A 82 29.80 -23.99 61.56
N GLY A 83 29.57 -23.61 60.33
CA GLY A 83 28.42 -24.06 59.53
C GLY A 83 28.41 -25.57 59.34
N VAL A 84 29.54 -26.18 59.02
CA VAL A 84 29.70 -27.63 58.90
C VAL A 84 29.42 -28.34 60.24
N ASP A 85 30.01 -27.84 61.31
CA ASP A 85 29.84 -28.44 62.65
C ASP A 85 28.40 -28.38 63.16
N ILE A 86 27.68 -27.30 62.79
CA ILE A 86 26.28 -27.12 63.21
C ILE A 86 25.35 -27.96 62.37
N PHE A 87 25.53 -28.07 61.04
CA PHE A 87 24.51 -28.59 60.15
C PHE A 87 24.81 -29.98 59.54
N ALA A 88 26.12 -30.38 59.40
CA ALA A 88 26.47 -31.60 58.65
C ALA A 88 25.73 -32.85 59.14
N ASP A 89 25.62 -33.05 60.42
CA ASP A 89 24.96 -34.19 61.02
C ASP A 89 23.50 -33.94 61.48
N ARG A 90 22.89 -32.84 60.98
CA ARG A 90 21.48 -32.52 61.20
C ARG A 90 20.66 -32.78 59.91
N PRO A 91 19.34 -33.05 60.08
CA PRO A 91 18.42 -33.12 58.98
C PRO A 91 18.45 -31.83 58.15
N ILE A 92 18.41 -31.94 56.82
CA ILE A 92 18.44 -30.79 55.88
C ILE A 92 17.26 -29.82 56.15
N LYS A 93 16.15 -30.32 56.71
CA LYS A 93 15.02 -29.49 57.14
C LYS A 93 15.45 -28.38 58.12
N ALA A 94 16.42 -28.64 59.01
CA ALA A 94 16.91 -27.63 59.95
C ALA A 94 17.56 -26.47 59.26
N LEU A 95 18.33 -26.71 58.19
CA LEU A 95 18.93 -25.65 57.35
C LEU A 95 17.85 -24.93 56.56
N TYR A 96 16.89 -25.63 55.99
CA TYR A 96 15.79 -25.05 55.21
C TYR A 96 14.92 -24.11 56.05
N GLN A 97 14.60 -24.48 57.31
CA GLN A 97 13.77 -23.66 58.21
C GLN A 97 14.43 -22.31 58.56
N ILE A 98 15.76 -22.22 58.55
CA ILE A 98 16.50 -20.99 58.85
C ILE A 98 16.55 -20.07 57.60
N ASP A 99 16.43 -20.62 56.43
CA ASP A 99 16.66 -19.92 55.15
C ASP A 99 15.47 -20.08 54.17
N GLN A 100 14.25 -20.08 54.71
CA GLN A 100 13.04 -20.08 53.88
C GLN A 100 13.03 -18.83 53.00
N THR A 101 12.86 -19.04 51.70
CA THR A 101 12.76 -17.99 50.71
C THR A 101 11.51 -18.18 49.84
N GLU A 102 11.06 -17.09 49.30
CA GLU A 102 9.99 -17.13 48.30
C GLU A 102 10.44 -17.90 47.07
N LEU A 103 9.73 -18.99 46.77
CA LEU A 103 10.02 -19.86 45.63
C LEU A 103 9.25 -19.36 44.42
N LEU A 104 9.90 -19.27 43.25
CA LEU A 104 9.22 -19.10 42.00
C LEU A 104 8.78 -20.48 41.47
N ILE A 105 7.50 -20.79 41.63
CA ILE A 105 6.89 -22.03 41.15
C ILE A 105 6.09 -21.69 39.88
N LEU A 106 6.39 -22.35 38.79
CA LEU A 106 5.72 -22.15 37.50
C LEU A 106 5.21 -23.48 36.94
N PRO A 107 4.06 -23.47 36.24
CA PRO A 107 3.61 -24.66 35.54
C PRO A 107 4.50 -24.99 34.35
N GLY A 108 4.71 -26.25 34.04
CA GLY A 108 5.55 -26.68 32.91
C GLY A 108 5.09 -26.16 31.55
N ILE A 109 3.81 -25.83 31.41
CA ILE A 109 3.23 -25.22 30.20
C ILE A 109 3.44 -23.69 30.12
N ALA A 110 4.06 -23.08 31.13
CA ALA A 110 4.38 -21.65 31.05
C ALA A 110 5.38 -21.39 29.94
N LEU A 111 5.16 -20.31 29.17
CA LEU A 111 6.06 -19.91 28.11
C LEU A 111 7.43 -19.48 28.67
N ILE A 112 8.51 -19.85 27.98
CA ILE A 112 9.88 -19.49 28.36
C ILE A 112 10.02 -17.97 28.52
N VAL A 113 9.42 -17.19 27.62
CA VAL A 113 9.47 -15.71 27.67
C VAL A 113 8.84 -15.18 28.96
N MET A 114 7.70 -15.72 29.38
CA MET A 114 7.03 -15.32 30.62
C MET A 114 7.82 -15.75 31.87
N ALA A 115 8.40 -16.95 31.83
CA ALA A 115 9.23 -17.45 32.92
C ALA A 115 10.48 -16.60 33.12
N ALA A 116 11.15 -16.25 32.03
CA ALA A 116 12.31 -15.34 32.04
C ALA A 116 11.93 -13.97 32.64
N GLN A 117 10.82 -13.38 32.19
CA GLN A 117 10.34 -12.10 32.71
C GLN A 117 10.10 -12.15 34.22
N ARG A 118 9.41 -13.18 34.71
CA ARG A 118 9.18 -13.37 36.16
C ARG A 118 10.46 -13.62 36.92
N ALA A 119 11.41 -14.37 36.34
CA ALA A 119 12.69 -14.63 36.97
C ALA A 119 13.51 -13.33 37.18
N VAL A 120 13.55 -12.45 36.17
CA VAL A 120 14.29 -11.17 36.21
C VAL A 120 13.61 -10.14 37.11
N GLN A 121 12.31 -10.20 37.32
CA GLN A 121 11.56 -9.32 38.20
C GLN A 121 11.74 -9.64 39.73
N ARG A 122 12.40 -10.75 40.08
CA ARG A 122 12.68 -11.09 41.46
C ARG A 122 13.67 -10.10 42.11
N PRO A 123 13.62 -9.98 43.44
CA PRO A 123 14.66 -9.24 44.18
C PRO A 123 16.07 -9.72 43.83
N PRO A 124 17.10 -8.84 43.88
CA PRO A 124 18.46 -9.19 43.47
C PRO A 124 19.03 -10.43 44.17
N GLU A 125 18.65 -10.66 45.42
CA GLU A 125 19.08 -11.81 46.23
C GLU A 125 18.49 -13.14 45.69
N LEU A 126 17.37 -13.07 44.98
CA LEU A 126 16.65 -14.24 44.41
C LEU A 126 16.85 -14.41 42.91
N LEU A 127 17.54 -13.49 42.26
CA LEU A 127 17.67 -13.46 40.80
C LEU A 127 18.25 -14.75 40.21
N TYR A 128 19.18 -15.36 40.89
CA TYR A 128 19.88 -16.59 40.48
C TYR A 128 19.34 -17.85 41.16
N GLU A 129 18.30 -17.74 41.98
CA GLU A 129 17.68 -18.91 42.58
C GLU A 129 16.95 -19.74 41.49
N PRO A 130 17.04 -21.09 41.52
CA PRO A 130 16.36 -21.94 40.60
C PRO A 130 14.86 -21.70 40.56
N ILE A 131 14.25 -22.03 39.41
CA ILE A 131 12.79 -22.04 39.25
C ILE A 131 12.31 -23.45 39.55
N VAL A 132 11.24 -23.55 40.34
CA VAL A 132 10.53 -24.83 40.54
C VAL A 132 9.48 -24.97 39.47
N VAL A 133 9.60 -26.00 38.62
CA VAL A 133 8.67 -26.27 37.53
C VAL A 133 7.72 -27.40 37.97
N GLN A 134 6.44 -27.11 38.01
CA GLN A 134 5.39 -28.11 38.22
C GLN A 134 4.99 -28.71 36.88
N LEU A 135 5.41 -29.93 36.60
CA LEU A 135 5.08 -30.65 35.35
C LEU A 135 3.67 -31.24 35.37
N GLU A 136 3.32 -31.86 36.51
CA GLU A 136 2.03 -32.48 36.81
C GLU A 136 1.66 -32.22 38.26
N PRO A 137 0.43 -32.49 38.71
CA PRO A 137 0.09 -32.44 40.15
C PRO A 137 1.11 -33.27 40.95
N GLN A 138 1.72 -32.65 41.97
CA GLN A 138 2.74 -33.27 42.86
C GLN A 138 4.09 -33.63 42.17
N VAL A 139 4.29 -33.31 40.89
CA VAL A 139 5.55 -33.59 40.17
C VAL A 139 6.31 -32.28 39.94
N TYR A 140 7.34 -32.06 40.72
CA TYR A 140 8.16 -30.87 40.71
C TYR A 140 9.57 -31.17 40.18
N ARG A 141 10.14 -30.22 39.45
CA ARG A 141 11.50 -30.25 38.90
C ARG A 141 12.19 -28.89 39.13
N LEU A 142 13.50 -28.90 39.06
CA LEU A 142 14.27 -27.66 39.13
C LEU A 142 14.74 -27.27 37.72
N LEU A 143 14.67 -25.98 37.46
CA LEU A 143 15.18 -25.37 36.26
C LEU A 143 16.16 -24.26 36.63
N ASP A 144 17.33 -24.30 36.03
CA ASP A 144 18.31 -23.25 36.19
C ASP A 144 17.89 -21.98 35.44
N VAL A 145 17.90 -20.85 36.12
CA VAL A 145 17.59 -19.54 35.53
C VAL A 145 18.47 -19.24 34.32
N HIS A 146 19.75 -19.63 34.38
CA HIS A 146 20.66 -19.47 33.25
C HIS A 146 20.15 -20.13 31.96
N GLN A 147 19.60 -21.35 32.08
CA GLN A 147 19.03 -22.05 30.92
C GLN A 147 17.82 -21.29 30.35
N VAL A 148 16.99 -20.72 31.19
CA VAL A 148 15.83 -19.89 30.77
C VAL A 148 16.30 -18.64 30.02
N LEU A 149 17.32 -17.97 30.53
CA LEU A 149 17.88 -16.76 29.90
C LEU A 149 18.59 -17.07 28.58
N VAL A 150 19.30 -18.18 28.49
CA VAL A 150 19.93 -18.64 27.23
C VAL A 150 18.84 -18.94 26.20
N ALA A 151 17.80 -19.70 26.61
CA ALA A 151 16.68 -20.01 25.72
C ALA A 151 15.94 -18.74 25.25
N LEU A 152 15.72 -17.77 26.15
CA LEU A 152 15.14 -16.47 25.78
C LEU A 152 16.01 -15.73 24.75
N SER A 153 17.34 -15.72 24.96
CA SER A 153 18.27 -15.08 24.02
C SER A 153 18.21 -15.70 22.63
N GLN A 154 18.13 -17.02 22.56
CA GLN A 154 18.00 -17.75 21.28
C GLN A 154 16.68 -17.45 20.57
N ILE A 155 15.55 -17.48 21.31
CA ILE A 155 14.25 -17.11 20.79
C ILE A 155 14.26 -15.68 20.23
N HIS A 156 14.87 -14.76 20.97
CA HIS A 156 14.96 -13.35 20.58
C HIS A 156 15.80 -13.16 19.31
N GLN A 157 16.93 -13.85 19.24
CA GLN A 157 17.81 -13.80 18.07
C GLN A 157 17.12 -14.32 16.80
N GLN A 158 16.42 -15.45 16.90
CA GLN A 158 15.65 -16.02 15.78
C GLN A 158 14.51 -15.08 15.35
N ALA A 159 13.76 -14.54 16.32
CA ALA A 159 12.68 -13.60 16.01
C ALA A 159 13.20 -12.33 15.31
N THR A 160 14.32 -11.79 15.78
CA THR A 160 14.93 -10.60 15.17
C THR A 160 15.40 -10.87 13.74
N TRP A 161 16.02 -12.03 13.52
CA TRP A 161 16.44 -12.42 12.17
C TRP A 161 15.25 -12.55 11.23
N TYR A 162 14.19 -13.24 11.65
CA TYR A 162 12.97 -13.43 10.85
C TYR A 162 12.27 -12.09 10.51
N ILE A 163 12.18 -11.20 11.50
CA ILE A 163 11.63 -9.85 11.29
C ILE A 163 12.47 -9.08 10.26
N SER A 164 13.79 -9.15 10.35
CA SER A 164 14.69 -8.47 9.41
C SER A 164 14.53 -8.98 7.98
N GLU A 165 14.37 -10.28 7.81
CA GLU A 165 14.11 -10.91 6.52
C GLU A 165 12.76 -10.49 5.93
N LEU A 166 11.71 -10.43 6.77
CA LEU A 166 10.39 -9.94 6.35
C LEU A 166 10.45 -8.47 5.88
N TYR A 167 11.14 -7.61 6.63
CA TYR A 167 11.31 -6.20 6.24
C TYR A 167 12.05 -6.06 4.92
N TYR A 168 13.11 -6.84 4.71
CA TYR A 168 13.83 -6.85 3.46
C TYR A 168 12.93 -7.25 2.28
N ASN A 169 12.22 -8.37 2.40
CA ASN A 169 11.31 -8.85 1.36
C ASN A 169 10.18 -7.84 1.08
N LEU A 170 9.62 -7.24 2.14
CA LEU A 170 8.59 -6.20 2.00
C LEU A 170 9.10 -4.99 1.22
N SER A 171 10.32 -4.53 1.52
CA SER A 171 10.93 -3.37 0.84
C SER A 171 11.18 -3.65 -0.65
N VAL A 172 11.62 -4.86 -1.00
CA VAL A 172 11.81 -5.28 -2.40
C VAL A 172 10.47 -5.31 -3.14
N THR A 173 9.47 -5.98 -2.55
CA THR A 173 8.14 -6.10 -3.17
C THR A 173 7.47 -4.72 -3.35
N GLN A 174 7.65 -3.81 -2.38
CA GLN A 174 7.13 -2.45 -2.49
C GLN A 174 7.78 -1.70 -3.67
N SER A 175 9.10 -1.80 -3.82
CA SER A 175 9.83 -1.17 -4.92
C SER A 175 9.38 -1.70 -6.29
N GLU A 176 9.20 -3.03 -6.41
CA GLU A 176 8.69 -3.65 -7.63
C GLU A 176 7.26 -3.20 -7.97
N LEU A 177 6.39 -3.09 -6.96
CA LEU A 177 5.02 -2.61 -7.11
C LEU A 177 4.98 -1.15 -7.57
N GLU A 178 5.82 -0.28 -7.01
CA GLU A 178 5.92 1.13 -7.42
C GLU A 178 6.38 1.26 -8.88
N ALA A 179 7.38 0.47 -9.29
CA ALA A 179 7.86 0.44 -10.67
C ALA A 179 6.78 -0.07 -11.64
N ALA A 180 6.06 -1.13 -11.29
CA ALA A 180 4.96 -1.66 -12.09
C ALA A 180 3.80 -0.66 -12.22
N ASN A 181 3.43 0.03 -11.14
CA ASN A 181 2.41 1.09 -11.17
C ASN A 181 2.80 2.27 -12.05
N PHE A 182 4.08 2.66 -12.03
CA PHE A 182 4.56 3.72 -12.92
C PHE A 182 4.44 3.32 -14.40
N GLN A 183 4.87 2.10 -14.75
CA GLN A 183 4.74 1.57 -16.11
C GLN A 183 3.29 1.46 -16.55
N LEU A 184 2.41 0.98 -15.66
CA LEU A 184 0.97 0.86 -15.94
C LEU A 184 0.33 2.23 -16.21
N LYS A 185 0.65 3.24 -15.41
CA LYS A 185 0.16 4.62 -15.63
C LYS A 185 0.62 5.19 -16.97
N ALA A 186 1.90 4.99 -17.32
CA ALA A 186 2.44 5.43 -18.60
C ALA A 186 1.74 4.73 -19.78
N ALA A 187 1.58 3.41 -19.70
CA ALA A 187 0.88 2.62 -20.72
C ALA A 187 -0.59 3.04 -20.86
N ASN A 188 -1.31 3.24 -19.74
CA ASN A 188 -2.69 3.72 -19.77
C ASN A 188 -2.82 5.12 -20.39
N SER A 189 -1.89 6.04 -20.07
CA SER A 189 -1.89 7.38 -20.67
C SER A 189 -1.68 7.30 -22.19
N GLU A 190 -0.78 6.45 -22.64
CA GLU A 190 -0.54 6.27 -24.07
C GLU A 190 -1.71 5.59 -24.78
N LEU A 191 -2.30 4.56 -24.17
CA LEU A 191 -3.53 3.93 -24.67
C LEU A 191 -4.68 4.94 -24.78
N TYR A 192 -4.86 5.76 -23.74
CA TYR A 192 -5.88 6.81 -23.76
C TYR A 192 -5.64 7.81 -24.89
N ARG A 193 -4.39 8.26 -25.07
CA ARG A 193 -4.00 9.16 -26.17
C ARG A 193 -4.29 8.52 -27.54
N LEU A 194 -3.87 7.26 -27.74
CA LEU A 194 -4.09 6.54 -29.01
C LEU A 194 -5.57 6.32 -29.31
N ALA A 195 -6.37 6.04 -28.28
CA ALA A 195 -7.81 5.81 -28.44
C ALA A 195 -8.59 7.11 -28.70
N ASN A 196 -8.16 8.25 -28.14
CA ASN A 196 -8.96 9.48 -28.09
C ASN A 196 -8.42 10.61 -28.96
N SER A 197 -7.15 10.55 -29.43
CA SER A 197 -6.57 11.59 -30.28
C SER A 197 -6.54 11.17 -31.75
N ASP A 198 -6.61 12.16 -32.64
CA ASP A 198 -6.32 11.96 -34.07
C ASP A 198 -4.81 11.85 -34.29
N GLY A 199 -4.40 10.78 -34.98
CA GLY A 199 -2.97 10.46 -35.17
C GLY A 199 -2.16 11.51 -35.92
N LEU A 200 -2.81 12.30 -36.80
CA LEU A 200 -2.14 13.35 -37.57
C LEU A 200 -2.09 14.68 -36.81
N THR A 201 -3.22 15.13 -36.31
CA THR A 201 -3.39 16.50 -35.79
C THR A 201 -3.26 16.59 -34.27
N GLN A 202 -3.24 15.46 -33.56
CA GLN A 202 -3.12 15.34 -32.10
C GLN A 202 -4.26 16.01 -31.28
N VAL A 203 -5.29 16.57 -31.93
CA VAL A 203 -6.54 16.95 -31.27
C VAL A 203 -7.42 15.74 -31.04
N ALA A 204 -8.52 15.88 -30.32
CA ALA A 204 -9.44 14.76 -30.10
C ALA A 204 -9.91 14.15 -31.44
N ASN A 205 -10.09 12.83 -31.48
CA ASN A 205 -10.66 12.16 -32.62
C ASN A 205 -12.20 12.17 -32.54
N ARG A 206 -12.86 11.69 -33.59
CA ARG A 206 -14.32 11.63 -33.66
C ARG A 206 -14.96 10.77 -32.58
N HIS A 207 -14.26 9.73 -32.12
CA HIS A 207 -14.76 8.90 -31.03
C HIS A 207 -14.81 9.71 -29.72
N CYS A 208 -13.71 10.35 -29.36
CA CYS A 208 -13.62 11.22 -28.18
C CYS A 208 -14.63 12.37 -28.25
N PHE A 209 -14.82 13.00 -29.42
CA PHE A 209 -15.88 14.00 -29.65
C PHE A 209 -17.26 13.47 -29.26
N ASN A 210 -17.62 12.28 -29.74
CA ASN A 210 -18.95 11.71 -29.47
C ASN A 210 -19.17 11.38 -28.00
N GLU A 211 -18.15 10.85 -27.32
CA GLU A 211 -18.20 10.56 -25.88
C GLU A 211 -18.30 11.84 -25.04
N TYR A 212 -17.47 12.82 -25.36
CA TYR A 212 -17.48 14.09 -24.66
C TYR A 212 -18.79 14.84 -24.85
N LEU A 213 -19.31 14.93 -26.07
CA LEU A 213 -20.59 15.54 -26.34
C LEU A 213 -21.75 14.83 -25.60
N GLN A 214 -21.69 13.50 -25.48
CA GLN A 214 -22.68 12.74 -24.73
C GLN A 214 -22.62 13.05 -23.23
N LYS A 215 -21.42 13.15 -22.68
CA LYS A 215 -21.18 13.46 -21.28
C LYS A 215 -21.68 14.86 -20.94
N GLU A 216 -21.28 15.87 -21.74
CA GLU A 216 -21.69 17.25 -21.55
C GLU A 216 -23.20 17.43 -21.73
N TRP A 217 -23.81 16.74 -22.70
CA TRP A 217 -25.25 16.73 -22.88
C TRP A 217 -26.01 16.28 -21.64
N GLN A 218 -25.53 15.24 -20.97
CA GLN A 218 -26.14 14.72 -19.75
C GLN A 218 -25.98 15.71 -18.56
N GLN A 219 -24.76 16.21 -18.35
CA GLN A 219 -24.47 17.13 -17.26
C GLN A 219 -25.19 18.47 -17.39
N LEU A 220 -25.24 19.02 -18.59
CA LEU A 220 -25.91 20.29 -18.86
C LEU A 220 -27.42 20.15 -18.87
N GLY A 221 -27.94 18.96 -19.20
CA GLY A 221 -29.37 18.67 -19.15
C GLY A 221 -29.96 18.77 -17.75
N GLU A 222 -29.19 18.42 -16.71
CA GLU A 222 -29.59 18.57 -15.32
C GLU A 222 -29.57 20.06 -14.86
N ALA A 223 -28.72 20.87 -15.48
CA ALA A 223 -28.53 22.29 -15.13
C ALA A 223 -29.31 23.25 -16.06
N GLU A 224 -30.01 22.73 -17.07
CA GLU A 224 -30.66 23.51 -18.16
C GLU A 224 -29.71 24.59 -18.75
N ALA A 225 -28.44 24.21 -18.94
CA ALA A 225 -27.42 25.12 -19.41
C ALA A 225 -27.22 25.06 -20.94
N GLU A 226 -26.68 26.13 -21.49
CA GLU A 226 -26.39 26.24 -22.93
C GLU A 226 -25.21 25.34 -23.33
N LEU A 227 -25.32 24.76 -24.51
CA LEU A 227 -24.26 23.99 -25.19
C LEU A 227 -24.16 24.49 -26.60
N SER A 228 -22.99 25.04 -26.96
CA SER A 228 -22.68 25.47 -28.32
C SER A 228 -21.76 24.48 -29.01
N LEU A 229 -21.95 24.34 -30.31
CA LEU A 229 -21.14 23.50 -31.19
C LEU A 229 -20.73 24.30 -32.42
N ILE A 230 -19.44 24.26 -32.73
CA ILE A 230 -18.89 24.82 -33.98
C ILE A 230 -18.42 23.65 -34.83
N LEU A 231 -18.86 23.58 -36.07
CA LEU A 231 -18.32 22.70 -37.14
C LEU A 231 -17.52 23.55 -38.09
N CYS A 232 -16.30 23.14 -38.40
CA CYS A 232 -15.38 23.85 -39.30
C CYS A 232 -14.96 22.93 -40.43
N ASP A 233 -14.79 23.50 -41.63
CA ASP A 233 -14.28 22.79 -42.80
C ASP A 233 -13.30 23.67 -43.56
N ILE A 234 -12.17 23.08 -43.99
CA ILE A 234 -11.15 23.79 -44.76
C ILE A 234 -11.63 23.97 -46.21
N ASP A 235 -11.78 25.23 -46.57
CA ASP A 235 -12.29 25.58 -47.91
C ASP A 235 -11.37 25.10 -49.03
N PHE A 236 -11.96 24.36 -50.00
CA PHE A 236 -11.25 23.81 -51.18
C PHE A 236 -10.04 22.93 -50.83
N PHE A 237 -10.05 22.20 -49.70
CA PHE A 237 -8.94 21.36 -49.26
C PHE A 237 -8.57 20.26 -50.28
N LYS A 238 -9.56 19.69 -50.94
CA LYS A 238 -9.30 18.72 -52.01
C LYS A 238 -8.45 19.37 -53.15
N THR A 239 -8.83 20.57 -53.57
CA THR A 239 -8.05 21.31 -54.58
C THR A 239 -6.66 21.67 -54.13
N TYR A 240 -6.51 21.93 -52.83
CA TYR A 240 -5.20 22.18 -52.19
C TYR A 240 -4.33 20.89 -52.28
N ASN A 241 -4.85 19.74 -51.89
CA ASN A 241 -4.14 18.45 -51.98
C ASN A 241 -3.77 18.09 -53.43
N ASP A 242 -4.68 18.32 -54.39
CA ASP A 242 -4.43 18.07 -55.82
C ASP A 242 -3.35 18.99 -56.35
N THR A 243 -3.11 20.15 -55.73
CA THR A 243 -2.12 21.16 -56.18
C THR A 243 -0.77 20.97 -55.53
N TYR A 244 -0.72 20.78 -54.20
CA TYR A 244 0.49 20.78 -53.40
C TYR A 244 0.92 19.39 -52.87
N GLY A 245 0.06 18.37 -53.10
CA GLY A 245 0.28 17.00 -52.66
C GLY A 245 -0.19 16.74 -51.22
N HIS A 246 -0.39 15.49 -50.92
CA HIS A 246 -0.93 15.04 -49.60
C HIS A 246 -0.04 15.40 -48.42
N GLN A 247 1.30 15.41 -48.56
CA GLN A 247 2.20 15.82 -47.48
C GLN A 247 2.00 17.28 -47.09
N ALA A 248 1.79 18.18 -48.05
CA ALA A 248 1.47 19.57 -47.79
C ALA A 248 0.09 19.69 -47.13
N GLY A 249 -0.89 18.85 -47.54
CA GLY A 249 -2.21 18.76 -46.91
C GLY A 249 -2.13 18.32 -45.45
N ASP A 250 -1.30 17.33 -45.13
CA ASP A 250 -1.09 16.86 -43.77
C ASP A 250 -0.49 17.96 -42.90
N ALA A 251 0.53 18.68 -43.43
CA ALA A 251 1.13 19.82 -42.71
C ALA A 251 0.10 20.98 -42.52
N CYS A 252 -0.75 21.22 -43.51
CA CYS A 252 -1.83 22.20 -43.39
C CYS A 252 -2.82 21.81 -42.29
N LEU A 253 -3.28 20.57 -42.27
CA LEU A 253 -4.18 20.05 -41.23
C LEU A 253 -3.60 20.19 -39.84
N GLN A 254 -2.31 19.88 -39.64
CA GLN A 254 -1.61 20.04 -38.35
C GLN A 254 -1.57 21.50 -37.91
N GLN A 255 -1.23 22.44 -38.81
CA GLN A 255 -1.18 23.87 -38.51
C GLN A 255 -2.58 24.42 -38.19
N VAL A 256 -3.59 24.07 -39.00
CA VAL A 256 -4.98 24.48 -38.76
C VAL A 256 -5.49 23.97 -37.42
N ALA A 257 -5.30 22.66 -37.10
CA ALA A 257 -5.71 22.08 -35.84
C ALA A 257 -5.10 22.80 -34.63
N LYS A 258 -3.79 23.05 -34.67
CA LYS A 258 -3.07 23.79 -33.63
C LYS A 258 -3.64 25.20 -33.45
N THR A 259 -3.88 25.91 -34.56
CA THR A 259 -4.41 27.28 -34.57
C THR A 259 -5.84 27.31 -34.02
N ILE A 260 -6.69 26.32 -34.33
CA ILE A 260 -8.04 26.22 -33.76
C ILE A 260 -7.95 26.10 -32.23
N VAL A 261 -7.08 25.23 -31.70
CA VAL A 261 -6.90 25.08 -30.24
C VAL A 261 -6.42 26.38 -29.61
N GLU A 262 -5.45 27.07 -30.21
CA GLU A 262 -4.93 28.35 -29.70
C GLU A 262 -6.00 29.46 -29.71
N ALA A 263 -6.78 29.56 -30.77
CA ALA A 263 -7.85 30.53 -30.90
C ALA A 263 -8.98 30.29 -29.93
N VAL A 264 -9.38 29.03 -29.71
CA VAL A 264 -10.39 28.65 -28.70
C VAL A 264 -9.92 29.01 -27.31
N ASN A 265 -8.69 28.65 -26.95
CA ASN A 265 -8.13 28.96 -25.65
C ASN A 265 -8.04 30.46 -25.38
N TYR A 266 -7.69 31.24 -26.39
CA TYR A 266 -7.63 32.70 -26.28
C TYR A 266 -9.01 33.33 -26.10
N ALA A 267 -9.99 32.92 -26.90
CA ALA A 267 -11.32 33.54 -26.93
C ALA A 267 -12.24 33.03 -25.82
N ALA A 268 -12.11 31.77 -25.38
CA ALA A 268 -12.89 31.20 -24.29
C ALA A 268 -12.39 31.63 -22.89
N GLY A 269 -11.13 32.06 -22.77
CA GLY A 269 -10.56 32.53 -21.50
C GLY A 269 -10.61 31.48 -20.39
N GLU A 270 -11.16 31.83 -19.22
CA GLU A 270 -11.22 30.93 -18.05
C GLU A 270 -12.10 29.68 -18.28
N VAL A 271 -13.02 29.71 -19.26
CA VAL A 271 -13.90 28.58 -19.59
C VAL A 271 -13.24 27.60 -20.56
N SER A 272 -12.02 27.88 -21.03
CA SER A 272 -11.31 27.07 -22.03
C SER A 272 -11.05 25.62 -21.58
N GLU A 273 -10.90 25.38 -20.28
CA GLU A 273 -10.66 24.03 -19.73
C GLU A 273 -11.82 23.07 -19.95
N GLU A 274 -13.04 23.57 -20.12
CA GLU A 274 -14.24 22.79 -20.42
C GLU A 274 -14.50 22.66 -21.92
N THR A 275 -13.67 23.25 -22.80
CA THR A 275 -13.86 23.18 -24.26
C THR A 275 -13.12 21.99 -24.87
N MET A 276 -13.63 21.50 -26.01
CA MET A 276 -12.97 20.43 -26.74
C MET A 276 -12.84 20.75 -28.22
N VAL A 277 -11.64 20.61 -28.78
CA VAL A 277 -11.38 20.64 -30.21
C VAL A 277 -11.13 19.23 -30.69
N ALA A 278 -11.82 18.82 -31.76
CA ALA A 278 -11.70 17.49 -32.35
C ALA A 278 -11.59 17.56 -33.88
N ARG A 279 -10.90 16.58 -34.46
CA ARG A 279 -10.98 16.30 -35.89
C ARG A 279 -12.19 15.40 -36.13
N TYR A 280 -13.22 15.96 -36.76
CA TYR A 280 -14.51 15.29 -36.99
C TYR A 280 -14.47 14.30 -38.16
N GLY A 281 -13.69 14.64 -39.21
CA GLY A 281 -13.44 13.77 -40.34
C GLY A 281 -12.62 14.51 -41.42
N GLY A 282 -11.81 13.82 -42.20
CA GLY A 282 -11.05 14.43 -43.31
C GLY A 282 -10.41 15.79 -42.99
N GLU A 283 -10.99 16.84 -43.59
CA GLU A 283 -10.67 18.25 -43.39
C GLU A 283 -11.61 18.99 -42.40
N GLU A 284 -12.49 18.25 -41.73
CA GLU A 284 -13.51 18.82 -40.84
C GLU A 284 -13.03 18.79 -39.37
N PHE A 285 -13.26 19.88 -38.67
CA PHE A 285 -13.03 20.02 -37.25
C PHE A 285 -14.31 20.38 -36.52
N ALA A 286 -14.36 20.04 -35.22
CA ALA A 286 -15.49 20.36 -34.36
C ALA A 286 -14.98 20.96 -33.06
N VAL A 287 -15.71 21.96 -32.53
CA VAL A 287 -15.42 22.56 -31.22
C VAL A 287 -16.67 22.47 -30.36
N ILE A 288 -16.58 21.80 -29.22
CA ILE A 288 -17.65 21.71 -28.22
C ILE A 288 -17.40 22.79 -27.19
N LEU A 289 -18.43 23.59 -26.90
CA LEU A 289 -18.36 24.77 -26.04
C LEU A 289 -19.47 24.69 -24.96
N PRO A 290 -19.23 23.97 -23.84
CA PRO A 290 -20.18 23.88 -22.73
C PRO A 290 -20.37 25.24 -22.06
N ARG A 291 -21.59 25.58 -21.65
CA ARG A 291 -21.97 26.83 -20.93
C ARG A 291 -21.58 28.12 -21.67
N ILE A 292 -21.41 28.05 -22.97
CA ILE A 292 -21.09 29.21 -23.80
C ILE A 292 -22.31 29.60 -24.65
N ALA A 293 -22.71 30.85 -24.47
CA ALA A 293 -23.87 31.48 -25.16
C ALA A 293 -23.59 31.68 -26.67
N PRO A 294 -24.66 31.80 -27.50
CA PRO A 294 -24.54 31.91 -28.95
C PRO A 294 -23.61 33.02 -29.42
N ASP A 295 -23.69 34.21 -28.83
CA ASP A 295 -22.89 35.39 -29.22
C ASP A 295 -21.39 35.16 -29.00
N LEU A 296 -21.03 34.53 -27.87
CA LEU A 296 -19.64 34.20 -27.57
C LEU A 296 -19.16 33.04 -28.44
N ALA A 297 -20.01 32.05 -28.73
CA ALA A 297 -19.66 30.96 -29.65
C ALA A 297 -19.38 31.47 -31.07
N VAL A 298 -20.15 32.44 -31.55
CA VAL A 298 -19.88 33.12 -32.84
C VAL A 298 -18.58 33.90 -32.78
N SER A 299 -18.32 34.62 -31.69
CA SER A 299 -17.05 35.34 -31.51
C SER A 299 -15.83 34.38 -31.55
N ILE A 300 -15.92 33.24 -30.87
CA ILE A 300 -14.89 32.19 -30.89
C ILE A 300 -14.70 31.67 -32.34
N ALA A 301 -15.80 31.40 -33.04
CA ALA A 301 -15.75 30.93 -34.43
C ALA A 301 -15.09 31.95 -35.37
N GLU A 302 -15.37 33.24 -35.19
CA GLU A 302 -14.70 34.33 -35.96
C GLU A 302 -13.21 34.44 -35.65
N GLU A 303 -12.83 34.30 -34.37
CA GLU A 303 -11.39 34.27 -34.01
C GLU A 303 -10.68 33.07 -34.68
N ILE A 304 -11.28 31.87 -34.64
CA ILE A 304 -10.75 30.69 -35.34
C ILE A 304 -10.53 31.02 -36.84
N ARG A 305 -11.58 31.54 -37.50
CA ARG A 305 -11.53 31.87 -38.91
C ARG A 305 -10.38 32.86 -39.22
N VAL A 306 -10.31 33.96 -38.46
CA VAL A 306 -9.30 35.01 -38.64
C VAL A 306 -7.90 34.47 -38.39
N TRP A 307 -7.68 33.71 -37.35
CA TRP A 307 -6.35 33.16 -37.00
C TRP A 307 -5.87 32.15 -38.03
N VAL A 308 -6.74 31.27 -38.53
CA VAL A 308 -6.37 30.34 -39.61
C VAL A 308 -6.02 31.10 -40.90
N LYS A 309 -6.77 32.12 -41.27
CA LYS A 309 -6.43 32.95 -42.44
C LYS A 309 -5.12 33.69 -42.29
N LYS A 310 -4.77 34.13 -41.05
CA LYS A 310 -3.47 34.77 -40.72
C LYS A 310 -2.29 33.81 -40.77
N LEU A 311 -2.48 32.49 -40.86
CA LEU A 311 -1.36 31.57 -41.12
C LEU A 311 -0.72 31.78 -42.50
N GLU A 312 -1.43 32.46 -43.41
CA GLU A 312 -0.96 32.76 -44.78
C GLU A 312 -0.48 31.49 -45.51
N ILE A 313 -1.16 30.35 -45.27
CA ILE A 313 -0.88 29.14 -46.03
C ILE A 313 -1.42 29.33 -47.44
N GLU A 314 -0.53 29.31 -48.43
CA GLU A 314 -0.87 29.59 -49.80
C GLU A 314 -1.84 28.57 -50.41
N ASN A 315 -2.95 29.03 -51.00
CA ASN A 315 -3.92 28.20 -51.78
C ASN A 315 -4.28 28.90 -53.08
N ILE A 316 -3.34 28.92 -54.00
CA ILE A 316 -3.40 29.71 -55.26
C ILE A 316 -4.62 29.32 -56.16
N LYS A 317 -5.12 28.10 -56.04
CA LYS A 317 -6.27 27.62 -56.83
C LYS A 317 -7.61 27.79 -56.14
N SER A 318 -7.65 28.31 -54.93
CA SER A 318 -8.89 28.65 -54.25
C SER A 318 -9.57 29.87 -54.90
N PRO A 319 -10.85 29.79 -55.28
CA PRO A 319 -11.54 30.93 -55.81
C PRO A 319 -11.99 31.97 -54.77
N VAL A 320 -11.79 31.69 -53.48
CA VAL A 320 -12.21 32.54 -52.36
C VAL A 320 -11.11 33.40 -51.84
N SER A 321 -9.89 32.88 -51.72
CA SER A 321 -8.72 33.57 -51.14
C SER A 321 -7.44 32.91 -51.63
N CYS A 322 -6.37 33.68 -51.82
CA CYS A 322 -5.05 33.10 -52.06
C CYS A 322 -4.45 32.36 -50.84
N TRP A 323 -5.12 32.44 -49.73
CA TRP A 323 -4.75 31.74 -48.47
C TRP A 323 -5.81 30.68 -48.12
N VAL A 324 -5.38 29.67 -47.35
CA VAL A 324 -6.31 28.71 -46.77
C VAL A 324 -7.31 29.43 -45.87
N THR A 325 -8.60 29.12 -46.03
CA THR A 325 -9.70 29.67 -45.26
C THR A 325 -10.57 28.57 -44.64
N LEU A 326 -11.41 28.92 -43.67
CA LEU A 326 -12.38 28.06 -43.06
C LEU A 326 -13.80 28.56 -43.29
N SER A 327 -14.73 27.66 -43.61
CA SER A 327 -16.15 27.87 -43.37
C SER A 327 -16.56 27.28 -42.02
N LEU A 328 -17.38 28.01 -41.24
CA LEU A 328 -17.77 27.59 -39.89
C LEU A 328 -19.30 27.69 -39.73
N GLY A 329 -19.89 26.63 -39.18
CA GLY A 329 -21.27 26.57 -38.76
C GLY A 329 -21.36 26.51 -37.24
N VAL A 330 -22.10 27.43 -36.64
CA VAL A 330 -22.32 27.49 -35.20
C VAL A 330 -23.77 27.12 -34.90
N ALA A 331 -24.00 26.32 -33.89
CA ALA A 331 -25.33 26.07 -33.32
C ALA A 331 -25.27 26.07 -31.79
N THR A 332 -26.31 26.58 -31.16
CA THR A 332 -26.47 26.61 -29.71
C THR A 332 -27.86 26.08 -29.34
N THR A 333 -27.92 25.31 -28.28
CA THR A 333 -29.16 24.83 -27.67
C THR A 333 -29.02 24.77 -26.17
N VAL A 334 -30.16 24.76 -25.47
CA VAL A 334 -30.20 24.36 -24.06
C VAL A 334 -30.45 22.86 -24.03
N ALA A 335 -29.59 22.10 -23.35
CA ALA A 335 -29.79 20.68 -23.18
C ALA A 335 -31.05 20.43 -22.34
N ARG A 336 -32.06 19.75 -22.90
CA ARG A 336 -33.34 19.42 -22.25
C ARG A 336 -33.81 18.04 -22.73
N PRO A 337 -34.75 17.39 -22.03
CA PRO A 337 -35.34 16.12 -22.48
C PRO A 337 -35.94 16.15 -23.88
N GLU A 338 -36.48 17.30 -24.31
CA GLU A 338 -37.16 17.52 -25.59
C GLU A 338 -36.17 17.82 -26.72
N THR A 339 -34.91 18.12 -26.45
CA THR A 339 -33.84 18.40 -27.39
C THR A 339 -32.90 17.20 -27.51
N SER A 340 -32.20 17.06 -28.63
CA SER A 340 -31.21 16.01 -28.77
C SER A 340 -29.87 16.53 -29.28
N LYS A 341 -28.78 15.86 -28.88
CA LYS A 341 -27.45 16.16 -29.42
C LYS A 341 -27.37 16.00 -30.93
N LYS A 342 -28.23 15.14 -31.50
CA LYS A 342 -28.32 14.98 -32.98
C LYS A 342 -28.87 16.23 -33.65
N ASP A 343 -29.85 16.89 -33.03
CA ASP A 343 -30.42 18.13 -33.54
C ASP A 343 -29.41 19.28 -33.49
N LEU A 344 -28.59 19.33 -32.44
CA LEU A 344 -27.49 20.30 -32.31
C LEU A 344 -26.45 20.09 -33.43
N ILE A 345 -26.02 18.84 -33.67
CA ILE A 345 -25.07 18.52 -34.75
C ILE A 345 -25.69 18.89 -36.10
N ALA A 346 -26.95 18.52 -36.32
CA ALA A 346 -27.62 18.81 -37.60
C ALA A 346 -27.81 20.33 -37.81
N ALA A 347 -28.01 21.10 -36.78
CA ALA A 347 -28.10 22.57 -36.89
C ALA A 347 -26.72 23.18 -37.26
N ALA A 348 -25.65 22.75 -36.59
CA ALA A 348 -24.30 23.21 -36.91
C ALA A 348 -23.89 22.82 -38.33
N ASP A 349 -24.27 21.63 -38.80
CA ASP A 349 -24.01 21.15 -40.17
C ASP A 349 -24.77 21.99 -41.20
N ARG A 350 -26.06 22.30 -40.96
CA ARG A 350 -26.83 23.21 -41.82
C ARG A 350 -26.18 24.60 -41.91
N SER A 351 -25.72 25.14 -40.79
CA SER A 351 -25.00 26.42 -40.74
C SER A 351 -23.70 26.37 -41.54
N LEU A 352 -22.93 25.31 -41.38
CA LEU A 352 -21.70 25.09 -42.16
C LEU A 352 -21.98 25.00 -43.66
N TYR A 353 -23.04 24.26 -44.06
CA TYR A 353 -23.45 24.19 -45.43
C TYR A 353 -23.83 25.59 -45.98
N GLN A 354 -24.62 26.37 -45.23
CA GLN A 354 -24.97 27.74 -45.60
C GLN A 354 -23.72 28.65 -45.72
N ALA A 355 -22.72 28.48 -44.84
CA ALA A 355 -21.46 29.23 -44.93
C ALA A 355 -20.73 28.89 -46.26
N LYS A 356 -20.67 27.64 -46.63
CA LYS A 356 -20.08 27.19 -47.92
C LYS A 356 -20.84 27.74 -49.12
N ASP A 357 -22.19 27.68 -49.08
CA ASP A 357 -23.04 28.12 -50.18
C ASP A 357 -23.05 29.66 -50.35
N ALA A 358 -22.98 30.42 -49.28
CA ALA A 358 -22.93 31.87 -49.26
C ALA A 358 -21.58 32.45 -49.69
N GLY A 359 -20.61 31.61 -50.11
CA GLY A 359 -19.34 32.04 -50.67
C GLY A 359 -18.11 31.75 -49.79
N ARG A 360 -18.22 30.92 -48.75
CA ARG A 360 -17.13 30.43 -47.86
C ARG A 360 -16.47 31.55 -47.03
N ASP A 361 -15.37 31.21 -46.37
CA ASP A 361 -14.58 32.14 -45.49
C ASP A 361 -15.49 32.96 -44.55
N ARG A 362 -16.39 32.31 -43.87
CA ARG A 362 -17.37 32.94 -42.98
C ARG A 362 -17.91 32.05 -41.89
N VAL A 363 -18.53 32.66 -40.89
CA VAL A 363 -19.29 32.03 -39.84
C VAL A 363 -20.79 32.20 -40.07
N ILE A 364 -21.57 31.16 -39.90
CA ILE A 364 -23.06 31.22 -39.90
C ILE A 364 -23.55 30.60 -38.59
N LEU A 365 -24.50 31.26 -37.91
CA LEU A 365 -25.20 30.74 -36.74
C LEU A 365 -26.60 30.26 -37.12
N ASP A 366 -26.96 29.03 -36.79
CA ASP A 366 -28.34 28.59 -36.72
C ASP A 366 -28.80 28.71 -35.25
N ALA A 367 -29.57 29.73 -34.96
CA ALA A 367 -30.26 29.78 -33.70
C ALA A 367 -31.40 28.74 -33.77
N ILE A 368 -31.24 27.61 -33.10
CA ILE A 368 -32.34 26.68 -32.88
C ILE A 368 -33.39 27.48 -32.09
N LYS A 369 -34.39 28.01 -32.78
CA LYS A 369 -35.54 28.64 -32.14
C LYS A 369 -36.23 27.57 -31.32
N LEU A 370 -36.09 27.66 -30.00
CA LEU A 370 -36.98 26.95 -29.09
C LEU A 370 -38.35 27.55 -29.30
N ASP A 371 -39.23 26.92 -30.08
CA ASP A 371 -40.66 27.25 -30.04
C ASP A 371 -41.13 27.08 -28.59
N LYS A 372 -41.63 28.19 -28.04
CA LYS A 372 -42.13 28.29 -26.66
C LYS A 372 -43.34 27.41 -26.44
#